data_b9fbd11bbe75f3cc5fb5c7862f8dc4f0
#
_entry.id   b9fbd11bbe75f3cc5fb5c7862f8dc4f0
#
_cell.length_a   1.000
_cell.length_b   1.000
_cell.length_c   1.000
_cell.angle_alpha   90.00
_cell.angle_beta   90.00
_cell.angle_gamma   90.00
#
_symmetry.space_group_name_H-M   'P 1'
#
loop_
_entity.id
_entity.type
_entity.pdbx_description
1 polymer ?
#
loop_
_entity_poly.entity_id
_entity_poly.type
_entity_poly.pdbx_seq_one_letter_code
_entity_poly.pdbx_strand_id
1 'polypeptide(L)'
;MCLCACSRTPQEQTSFPSVKVVHAEVMEAPSSRCYTFISQPYRLSELSFRVGGLVHAFDVQQGQFFRKGQLIAAIDERDFVIQKQRTEALYRQAEVDYARISSLYAKDNISGMNYEQAKANYERTKADYEAAVNAWEDSRLYAPFDGYVQQAHIERY
;
A
#
# COMPACT_ATOMS: atom_id res chain seq x y z
N MET A 1 84.82 -86.98 31.22
CA MET A 1 83.37 -86.78 31.17
C MET A 1 82.98 -85.41 31.74
N CYS A 2 82.76 -84.45 30.94
CA CYS A 2 82.36 -83.11 31.37
C CYS A 2 80.88 -82.84 30.89
N LEU A 3 80.00 -82.68 31.82
CA LEU A 3 78.66 -82.28 31.60
C LEU A 3 78.56 -80.75 31.71
N CYS A 4 78.39 -80.05 30.58
CA CYS A 4 78.06 -78.64 30.58
C CYS A 4 76.55 -78.51 30.68
N ALA A 5 76.06 -77.99 31.80
CA ALA A 5 74.66 -77.57 31.95
C ALA A 5 74.54 -76.11 31.52
N CYS A 6 73.84 -75.87 30.38
CA CYS A 6 73.48 -74.54 29.97
C CYS A 6 72.19 -74.16 30.70
N SER A 7 72.30 -73.24 31.65
CA SER A 7 71.12 -72.54 32.22
C SER A 7 70.63 -71.49 31.28
N ARG A 8 69.42 -71.69 30.74
CA ARG A 8 68.73 -70.73 29.91
C ARG A 8 67.92 -69.82 30.82
N THR A 9 68.36 -68.62 30.95
CA THR A 9 67.57 -67.59 31.64
C THR A 9 66.26 -67.29 30.90
N PRO A 10 65.13 -67.31 31.55
CA PRO A 10 63.85 -66.90 30.87
C PRO A 10 63.93 -65.43 30.63
N GLN A 11 63.83 -65.10 29.36
CA GLN A 11 63.67 -63.72 28.91
C GLN A 11 62.22 -63.29 29.17
N GLU A 12 62.04 -62.37 30.09
CA GLU A 12 60.77 -61.79 30.44
C GLU A 12 60.29 -61.00 29.24
N GLN A 13 59.27 -61.53 28.53
CA GLN A 13 58.61 -60.81 27.46
C GLN A 13 57.72 -59.78 28.08
N THR A 14 58.14 -58.56 28.10
CA THR A 14 57.29 -57.39 28.37
C THR A 14 56.26 -57.27 27.29
N SER A 15 55.07 -57.80 27.50
CA SER A 15 53.90 -57.58 26.61
C SER A 15 53.31 -56.19 26.88
N PHE A 16 53.53 -55.28 25.94
CA PHE A 16 52.93 -54.00 26.03
C PHE A 16 51.39 -54.18 25.69
N PRO A 17 50.51 -53.65 26.52
CA PRO A 17 49.07 -53.71 26.21
C PRO A 17 48.81 -52.90 24.95
N SER A 18 48.24 -53.54 23.93
CA SER A 18 47.80 -52.84 22.72
C SER A 18 46.49 -52.10 23.02
N VAL A 19 46.56 -50.78 22.93
CA VAL A 19 45.38 -49.89 23.11
C VAL A 19 44.88 -49.51 21.75
N LYS A 20 43.57 -49.72 21.52
CA LYS A 20 42.93 -49.29 20.31
C LYS A 20 42.66 -47.77 20.42
N VAL A 21 43.43 -47.00 19.65
CA VAL A 21 43.24 -45.55 19.57
C VAL A 21 42.30 -45.23 18.44
N VAL A 22 41.24 -44.51 18.75
CA VAL A 22 40.29 -43.97 17.76
C VAL A 22 40.55 -42.46 17.69
N HIS A 23 40.90 -41.99 16.51
CA HIS A 23 40.97 -40.56 16.26
C HIS A 23 39.55 -40.01 16.23
N ALA A 24 39.30 -38.94 17.00
CA ALA A 24 38.07 -38.18 16.89
C ALA A 24 38.10 -37.37 15.60
N GLU A 25 37.27 -37.71 14.66
CA GLU A 25 37.01 -36.86 13.49
C GLU A 25 36.05 -35.76 13.88
N VAL A 26 36.41 -34.54 13.57
CA VAL A 26 35.49 -33.40 13.71
C VAL A 26 34.46 -33.53 12.62
N MET A 27 33.28 -34.01 13.00
CA MET A 27 32.13 -34.02 12.09
C MET A 27 31.62 -32.58 12.00
N GLU A 28 31.94 -31.89 10.91
CA GLU A 28 31.28 -30.66 10.54
C GLU A 28 29.81 -30.99 10.20
N ALA A 29 28.97 -31.06 11.20
CA ALA A 29 27.56 -31.11 10.99
C ALA A 29 27.17 -29.78 10.31
N PRO A 30 26.53 -29.80 9.13
CA PRO A 30 26.07 -28.58 8.51
C PRO A 30 25.13 -27.89 9.51
N SER A 31 25.58 -26.78 10.08
CA SER A 31 24.83 -26.02 11.07
C SER A 31 23.73 -25.18 10.37
N SER A 32 23.05 -25.76 9.39
CA SER A 32 21.87 -25.15 8.81
C SER A 32 20.73 -25.21 9.82
N ARG A 33 20.49 -24.11 10.49
CA ARG A 33 19.31 -23.97 11.33
C ARG A 33 18.17 -23.40 10.47
N CYS A 34 17.13 -24.17 10.31
CA CYS A 34 15.90 -23.69 9.67
C CYS A 34 15.03 -22.99 10.69
N TYR A 35 14.69 -21.74 10.40
CA TYR A 35 13.74 -20.97 11.20
C TYR A 35 12.47 -20.76 10.40
N THR A 36 11.33 -21.01 11.02
CA THR A 36 10.04 -20.62 10.46
C THR A 36 9.81 -19.16 10.77
N PHE A 37 9.44 -18.36 9.77
CA PHE A 37 9.06 -16.98 9.96
C PHE A 37 7.76 -16.70 9.19
N ILE A 38 7.00 -15.73 9.68
CA ILE A 38 5.80 -15.20 9.01
C ILE A 38 6.16 -13.82 8.49
N SER A 39 6.10 -13.65 7.17
CA SER A 39 6.27 -12.35 6.53
C SER A 39 4.94 -11.60 6.58
N GLN A 40 4.98 -10.37 7.08
CA GLN A 40 3.82 -9.48 7.08
C GLN A 40 4.15 -8.21 6.28
N PRO A 41 3.17 -7.62 5.59
CA PRO A 41 3.39 -6.37 4.89
C PRO A 41 3.67 -5.25 5.91
N TYR A 42 4.65 -4.41 5.62
CA TYR A 42 4.97 -3.22 6.43
C TYR A 42 3.82 -2.21 6.47
N ARG A 43 3.04 -2.11 5.39
CA ARG A 43 1.88 -1.23 5.27
C ARG A 43 0.78 -1.95 4.51
N LEU A 44 -0.42 -1.91 5.05
CA LEU A 44 -1.64 -2.39 4.41
C LEU A 44 -2.63 -1.22 4.34
N SER A 45 -3.31 -1.08 3.22
CA SER A 45 -4.37 -0.09 3.02
C SER A 45 -5.52 -0.74 2.27
N GLU A 46 -6.70 -0.61 2.82
CA GLU A 46 -7.94 -0.97 2.14
C GLU A 46 -8.42 0.24 1.34
N LEU A 47 -8.60 0.04 0.04
CA LEU A 47 -9.04 1.07 -0.88
C LEU A 47 -10.48 0.80 -1.27
N SER A 48 -11.34 1.80 -1.14
CA SER A 48 -12.74 1.77 -1.55
C SER A 48 -13.11 3.07 -2.25
N PHE A 49 -14.08 2.98 -3.15
CA PHE A 49 -14.68 4.18 -3.72
C PHE A 49 -15.51 4.92 -2.67
N ARG A 50 -15.43 6.26 -2.68
CA ARG A 50 -16.24 7.13 -1.82
C ARG A 50 -17.60 7.45 -2.45
N VAL A 51 -17.77 7.17 -3.75
CA VAL A 51 -18.98 7.38 -4.51
C VAL A 51 -19.47 6.05 -5.08
N GLY A 52 -20.78 5.91 -5.23
CA GLY A 52 -21.40 4.72 -5.82
C GLY A 52 -21.54 4.86 -7.35
N GLY A 53 -21.43 3.72 -8.05
CA GLY A 53 -21.64 3.67 -9.49
C GLY A 53 -21.16 2.37 -10.11
N LEU A 54 -21.34 2.20 -11.42
CA LEU A 54 -20.86 1.04 -12.15
C LEU A 54 -19.34 1.13 -12.37
N VAL A 55 -18.62 0.10 -12.02
CA VAL A 55 -17.18 0.03 -12.26
C VAL A 55 -16.95 -0.22 -13.75
N HIS A 56 -16.39 0.79 -14.43
CA HIS A 56 -16.12 0.75 -15.86
C HIS A 56 -14.73 0.18 -16.18
N ALA A 57 -13.72 0.58 -15.44
CA ALA A 57 -12.35 0.13 -15.62
C ALA A 57 -11.86 -0.56 -14.34
N PHE A 58 -11.64 -1.85 -14.46
CA PHE A 58 -11.06 -2.67 -13.40
C PHE A 58 -10.27 -3.81 -14.05
N ASP A 59 -8.96 -3.70 -14.04
CA ASP A 59 -8.05 -4.74 -14.53
C ASP A 59 -6.97 -4.96 -13.48
N VAL A 60 -7.42 -5.48 -12.32
CA VAL A 60 -6.56 -5.66 -11.15
C VAL A 60 -6.47 -7.13 -10.82
N GLN A 61 -5.23 -7.63 -10.76
CA GLN A 61 -4.94 -9.01 -10.40
C GLN A 61 -4.21 -9.06 -9.05
N GLN A 62 -4.45 -10.12 -8.31
CA GLN A 62 -3.72 -10.41 -7.09
C GLN A 62 -2.22 -10.55 -7.41
N GLY A 63 -1.37 -9.91 -6.61
CA GLY A 63 0.08 -9.86 -6.83
C GLY A 63 0.55 -8.81 -7.83
N GLN A 64 -0.34 -8.06 -8.48
CA GLN A 64 0.00 -6.99 -9.39
C GLN A 64 0.63 -5.81 -8.64
N PHE A 65 1.69 -5.24 -9.21
CA PHE A 65 2.37 -4.08 -8.67
C PHE A 65 1.78 -2.78 -9.21
N PHE A 66 1.52 -1.81 -8.34
CA PHE A 66 1.10 -0.46 -8.68
C PHE A 66 2.07 0.56 -8.09
N ARG A 67 2.33 1.61 -8.86
CA ARG A 67 3.08 2.78 -8.40
C ARG A 67 2.13 3.80 -7.77
N LYS A 68 2.65 4.58 -6.83
CA LYS A 68 1.92 5.71 -6.25
C LYS A 68 1.35 6.62 -7.35
N GLY A 69 0.05 6.94 -7.26
CA GLY A 69 -0.67 7.76 -8.23
C GLY A 69 -1.10 7.02 -9.50
N GLN A 70 -0.83 5.74 -9.64
CA GLN A 70 -1.34 4.94 -10.75
C GLN A 70 -2.82 4.62 -10.54
N LEU A 71 -3.61 4.73 -11.61
CA LEU A 71 -5.04 4.40 -11.61
C LEU A 71 -5.21 2.88 -11.40
N ILE A 72 -5.99 2.51 -10.39
CA ILE A 72 -6.31 1.13 -10.05
C ILE A 72 -7.67 0.74 -10.65
N ALA A 73 -8.68 1.59 -10.45
CA ALA A 73 -10.03 1.35 -10.89
C ALA A 73 -10.77 2.67 -11.15
N ALA A 74 -11.79 2.64 -11.98
CA ALA A 74 -12.64 3.80 -12.23
C ALA A 74 -14.11 3.40 -12.35
N ILE A 75 -14.97 4.22 -11.77
CA ILE A 75 -16.43 4.19 -11.95
C ILE A 75 -16.78 4.95 -13.25
N ASP A 76 -17.89 4.63 -13.86
CA ASP A 76 -18.42 5.40 -15.01
C ASP A 76 -18.61 6.87 -14.62
N GLU A 77 -17.80 7.72 -15.22
CA GLU A 77 -17.71 9.14 -14.84
C GLU A 77 -18.72 10.06 -15.55
N ARG A 78 -19.53 9.54 -16.49
CA ARG A 78 -20.42 10.36 -17.33
C ARG A 78 -21.35 11.26 -16.51
N ASP A 79 -21.99 10.71 -15.50
CA ASP A 79 -22.93 11.47 -14.67
C ASP A 79 -22.21 12.50 -13.78
N PHE A 80 -21.02 12.15 -13.27
CA PHE A 80 -20.19 13.07 -12.47
C PHE A 80 -19.68 14.24 -13.31
N VAL A 81 -19.30 14.02 -14.57
CA VAL A 81 -18.88 15.08 -15.50
C VAL A 81 -20.03 16.03 -15.77
N ILE A 82 -21.23 15.51 -16.05
CA ILE A 82 -22.42 16.32 -16.30
C ILE A 82 -22.78 17.16 -15.06
N GLN A 83 -22.77 16.55 -13.88
CA GLN A 83 -23.06 17.24 -12.63
C GLN A 83 -22.04 18.36 -12.33
N LYS A 84 -20.75 18.09 -12.55
CA LYS A 84 -19.68 19.08 -12.43
C LYS A 84 -19.91 20.27 -13.38
N GLN A 85 -20.19 20.01 -14.65
CA GLN A 85 -20.46 21.08 -15.64
C GLN A 85 -21.68 21.92 -15.26
N ARG A 86 -22.75 21.29 -14.77
CA ARG A 86 -23.95 21.97 -14.31
C ARG A 86 -23.68 22.90 -13.13
N THR A 87 -23.00 22.40 -12.10
CA THR A 87 -22.67 23.20 -10.91
C THR A 87 -21.65 24.28 -11.22
N GLU A 88 -20.71 24.03 -12.13
CA GLU A 88 -19.75 25.03 -12.61
C GLU A 88 -20.45 26.22 -13.27
N ALA A 89 -21.44 25.96 -14.13
CA ALA A 89 -22.20 27.04 -14.78
C ALA A 89 -22.97 27.92 -13.78
N LEU A 90 -23.58 27.31 -12.75
CA LEU A 90 -24.26 28.03 -11.67
C LEU A 90 -23.29 28.84 -10.80
N TYR A 91 -22.15 28.26 -10.48
CA TYR A 91 -21.09 28.93 -9.72
C TYR A 91 -20.55 30.16 -10.48
N ARG A 92 -20.23 30.02 -11.77
CA ARG A 92 -19.74 31.14 -12.60
C ARG A 92 -20.79 32.26 -12.73
N GLN A 93 -22.07 31.93 -12.85
CA GLN A 93 -23.13 32.93 -12.83
C GLN A 93 -23.17 33.68 -11.50
N ALA A 94 -23.17 32.96 -10.38
CA ALA A 94 -23.22 33.58 -9.06
C ALA A 94 -21.97 34.41 -8.76
N GLU A 95 -20.81 34.01 -9.24
CA GLU A 95 -19.54 34.76 -9.11
C GLU A 95 -19.63 36.14 -9.81
N VAL A 96 -20.14 36.18 -11.07
CA VAL A 96 -20.30 37.42 -11.81
C VAL A 96 -21.36 38.33 -11.16
N ASP A 97 -22.46 37.75 -10.67
CA ASP A 97 -23.51 38.48 -9.99
C ASP A 97 -23.02 39.08 -8.66
N TYR A 98 -22.27 38.28 -7.86
CA TYR A 98 -21.67 38.75 -6.63
C TYR A 98 -20.65 39.87 -6.89
N ALA A 99 -19.76 39.74 -7.88
CA ALA A 99 -18.80 40.76 -8.23
C ALA A 99 -19.48 42.10 -8.63
N ARG A 100 -20.57 42.01 -9.40
CA ARG A 100 -21.37 43.21 -9.80
C ARG A 100 -22.04 43.88 -8.60
N ILE A 101 -22.71 43.07 -7.75
CA ILE A 101 -23.39 43.56 -6.56
C ILE A 101 -22.40 44.14 -5.56
N SER A 102 -21.26 43.49 -5.35
CA SER A 102 -20.18 43.98 -4.50
C SER A 102 -19.67 45.36 -4.96
N SER A 103 -19.49 45.55 -6.27
CA SER A 103 -19.07 46.86 -6.83
C SER A 103 -20.09 47.97 -6.64
N LEU A 104 -21.41 47.65 -6.69
CA LEU A 104 -22.49 48.58 -6.43
C LEU A 104 -22.64 48.91 -4.95
N TYR A 105 -22.43 47.92 -4.07
CA TYR A 105 -22.46 48.09 -2.62
C TYR A 105 -21.33 49.02 -2.16
N ALA A 106 -20.12 48.86 -2.71
CA ALA A 106 -18.98 49.73 -2.41
C ALA A 106 -19.22 51.21 -2.82
N LYS A 107 -20.21 51.48 -3.65
CA LYS A 107 -20.62 52.85 -4.09
C LYS A 107 -21.91 53.33 -3.40
N ASP A 108 -22.36 52.67 -2.34
CA ASP A 108 -23.59 52.93 -1.61
C ASP A 108 -24.87 52.89 -2.47
N ASN A 109 -24.83 52.20 -3.63
CA ASN A 109 -25.94 52.15 -4.57
C ASN A 109 -26.90 50.98 -4.40
N ILE A 110 -26.68 50.13 -3.36
CA ILE A 110 -27.47 48.92 -3.10
C ILE A 110 -27.60 48.68 -1.60
N SER A 111 -28.66 48.02 -1.16
CA SER A 111 -28.85 47.67 0.25
C SER A 111 -27.89 46.58 0.71
N GLY A 112 -27.49 46.61 1.99
CA GLY A 112 -26.69 45.55 2.61
C GLY A 112 -27.35 44.17 2.51
N MET A 113 -28.67 44.08 2.58
CA MET A 113 -29.40 42.82 2.45
C MET A 113 -29.17 42.16 1.07
N ASN A 114 -29.21 42.95 -0.01
CA ASN A 114 -28.97 42.41 -1.36
C ASN A 114 -27.51 41.95 -1.53
N TYR A 115 -26.56 42.63 -0.91
CA TYR A 115 -25.16 42.23 -0.91
C TYR A 115 -24.96 40.88 -0.17
N GLU A 116 -25.52 40.77 1.04
CA GLU A 116 -25.43 39.53 1.83
C GLU A 116 -26.12 38.35 1.10
N GLN A 117 -27.25 38.60 0.43
CA GLN A 117 -27.92 37.59 -0.34
C GLN A 117 -27.11 37.11 -1.55
N ALA A 118 -26.46 38.01 -2.27
CA ALA A 118 -25.57 37.64 -3.38
C ALA A 118 -24.35 36.90 -2.93
N LYS A 119 -23.75 37.32 -1.81
CA LYS A 119 -22.63 36.65 -1.17
C LYS A 119 -22.99 35.22 -0.75
N ALA A 120 -24.09 35.03 -0.03
CA ALA A 120 -24.56 33.72 0.39
C ALA A 120 -24.84 32.78 -0.79
N ASN A 121 -25.44 33.32 -1.88
CA ASN A 121 -25.66 32.54 -3.10
C ASN A 121 -24.35 32.11 -3.79
N TYR A 122 -23.37 33.02 -3.85
CA TYR A 122 -22.03 32.72 -4.37
C TYR A 122 -21.33 31.61 -3.54
N GLU A 123 -21.33 31.73 -2.20
CA GLU A 123 -20.72 30.77 -1.31
C GLU A 123 -21.40 29.40 -1.42
N ARG A 124 -22.72 29.35 -1.52
CA ARG A 124 -23.49 28.13 -1.70
C ARG A 124 -23.15 27.44 -3.03
N THR A 125 -23.22 28.17 -4.14
CA THR A 125 -22.94 27.60 -5.47
C THR A 125 -21.49 27.17 -5.63
N LYS A 126 -20.56 27.85 -4.95
CA LYS A 126 -19.16 27.45 -4.86
C LYS A 126 -19.01 26.11 -4.15
N ALA A 127 -19.66 25.93 -3.00
CA ALA A 127 -19.63 24.68 -2.25
C ALA A 127 -20.28 23.51 -3.05
N ASP A 128 -21.37 23.77 -3.75
CA ASP A 128 -22.01 22.79 -4.64
C ASP A 128 -21.09 22.36 -5.79
N TYR A 129 -20.33 23.29 -6.37
CA TYR A 129 -19.36 22.98 -7.41
C TYR A 129 -18.17 22.18 -6.86
N GLU A 130 -17.61 22.58 -5.73
CA GLU A 130 -16.51 21.87 -5.08
C GLU A 130 -16.92 20.44 -4.71
N ALA A 131 -18.14 20.23 -4.22
CA ALA A 131 -18.68 18.89 -3.95
C ALA A 131 -18.78 18.03 -5.23
N ALA A 132 -19.21 18.61 -6.35
CA ALA A 132 -19.26 17.91 -7.62
C ALA A 132 -17.88 17.58 -8.20
N VAL A 133 -16.89 18.46 -8.01
CA VAL A 133 -15.49 18.19 -8.38
C VAL A 133 -14.94 17.03 -7.56
N ASN A 134 -15.13 17.05 -6.24
CA ASN A 134 -14.68 15.98 -5.36
C ASN A 134 -15.32 14.63 -5.73
N ALA A 135 -16.64 14.62 -6.02
CA ALA A 135 -17.34 13.41 -6.44
C ALA A 135 -16.79 12.85 -7.78
N TRP A 136 -16.44 13.73 -8.71
CA TRP A 136 -15.79 13.34 -9.97
C TRP A 136 -14.37 12.79 -9.75
N GLU A 137 -13.59 13.39 -8.86
CA GLU A 137 -12.26 12.88 -8.49
C GLU A 137 -12.36 11.53 -7.76
N ASP A 138 -13.31 11.39 -6.83
CA ASP A 138 -13.56 10.18 -6.04
C ASP A 138 -14.13 9.01 -6.91
N SER A 139 -14.54 9.26 -8.16
CA SER A 139 -14.90 8.21 -9.13
C SER A 139 -13.70 7.42 -9.66
N ARG A 140 -12.49 7.89 -9.37
CA ARG A 140 -11.23 7.28 -9.78
C ARG A 140 -10.42 6.86 -8.57
N LEU A 141 -10.01 5.62 -8.53
CA LEU A 141 -9.24 5.05 -7.42
C LEU A 141 -7.77 4.98 -7.81
N TYR A 142 -6.93 5.70 -7.08
CA TYR A 142 -5.49 5.74 -7.30
C TYR A 142 -4.71 5.07 -6.18
N ALA A 143 -3.55 4.50 -6.51
CA ALA A 143 -2.64 3.92 -5.53
C ALA A 143 -2.03 5.01 -4.61
N PRO A 144 -2.19 4.94 -3.28
CA PRO A 144 -1.66 5.93 -2.35
C PRO A 144 -0.13 5.81 -2.13
N PHE A 145 0.44 4.64 -2.41
CA PHE A 145 1.87 4.32 -2.32
C PHE A 145 2.22 3.17 -3.27
N ASP A 146 3.51 2.92 -3.46
CA ASP A 146 4.00 1.80 -4.25
C ASP A 146 3.74 0.48 -3.50
N GLY A 147 3.11 -0.48 -4.18
CA GLY A 147 2.76 -1.73 -3.51
C GLY A 147 2.18 -2.79 -4.42
N TYR A 148 1.89 -3.93 -3.82
CA TYR A 148 1.27 -5.07 -4.47
C TYR A 148 -0.17 -5.25 -4.00
N VAL A 149 -1.04 -5.66 -4.91
CA VAL A 149 -2.42 -6.01 -4.56
C VAL A 149 -2.43 -7.35 -3.84
N GLN A 150 -2.93 -7.33 -2.61
CA GLN A 150 -3.10 -8.55 -1.84
C GLN A 150 -4.38 -9.28 -2.23
N GLN A 151 -5.48 -8.56 -2.34
CA GLN A 151 -6.80 -9.11 -2.69
C GLN A 151 -7.68 -8.02 -3.31
N ALA A 152 -8.52 -8.41 -4.25
CA ALA A 152 -9.57 -7.56 -4.81
C ALA A 152 -10.94 -8.19 -4.54
N HIS A 153 -11.87 -7.38 -4.05
CA HIS A 153 -13.24 -7.80 -3.70
C HIS A 153 -14.28 -7.31 -4.72
N ILE A 154 -13.84 -6.64 -5.77
CA ILE A 154 -14.69 -6.07 -6.81
C ILE A 154 -14.51 -6.90 -8.08
N GLU A 155 -15.61 -7.27 -8.71
CA GLU A 155 -15.63 -7.88 -10.02
C GLU A 155 -16.13 -6.87 -11.06
N ARG A 156 -15.62 -6.98 -12.28
CA ARG A 156 -16.08 -6.20 -13.42
C ARG A 156 -17.42 -6.78 -13.89
N TYR A 157 -18.43 -5.94 -14.00
CA TYR A 157 -19.66 -6.27 -14.71
C TYR A 157 -19.51 -6.12 -16.21
#